data_bf10970a74e9c35d2da35aac14601b32
#
_entry.id   bf10970a74e9c35d2da35aac14601b32
#
_cell.length_a   1.000
_cell.length_b   1.000
_cell.length_c   1.000
_cell.angle_alpha   90.00
_cell.angle_beta   90.00
_cell.angle_gamma   90.00
#
_symmetry.space_group_name_H-M   'P 1'
#
loop_
_entity.id
_entity.type
_entity.pdbx_description
1 polymer ?
#
loop_
_entity_poly.entity_id
_entity_poly.type
_entity_poly.pdbx_seq_one_letter_code
_entity_poly.pdbx_strand_id
1 'polypeptide(L)'
;MRIFNNDGTEAEMCGNGIRCLAKHLYEKEYTDKQEMTIETLAGIKTVKLIVENNKIMTVRINMGKPQTVVGKLPIYLPQSNYNMNNICKVMFRVSDKELEGIFLSVGNPHTVIKVRNVKAIPITKYGKIIENYKFFPQKTNVEFVEIIDEKNIKIMCNTGMYGR
;
A
#
# COMPACT_ATOMS: atom_id res chain seq x y z
N MET A 1 -11.18 12.82 6.83
CA MET A 1 -10.01 12.30 7.59
C MET A 1 -8.73 12.82 6.99
N ARG A 2 -7.81 13.34 7.79
CA ARG A 2 -6.45 13.75 7.38
C ARG A 2 -5.44 12.88 8.11
N ILE A 3 -4.34 12.55 7.45
CA ILE A 3 -3.31 11.62 7.96
C ILE A 3 -1.96 12.28 7.76
N PHE A 4 -1.21 12.44 8.83
CA PHE A 4 0.13 13.03 8.79
C PHE A 4 1.18 11.99 9.17
N ASN A 5 2.23 11.91 8.38
CA ASN A 5 3.40 11.09 8.65
C ASN A 5 4.30 11.77 9.71
N ASN A 6 5.23 11.01 10.28
CA ASN A 6 6.16 11.54 11.29
C ASN A 6 7.05 12.68 10.77
N ASP A 7 7.25 12.77 9.46
CA ASP A 7 8.01 13.82 8.80
C ASP A 7 7.17 15.08 8.47
N GLY A 8 5.90 15.09 8.90
CA GLY A 8 4.95 16.18 8.68
C GLY A 8 4.25 16.16 7.31
N THR A 9 4.60 15.25 6.42
CA THR A 9 3.90 15.09 5.14
C THR A 9 2.50 14.52 5.34
N GLU A 10 1.54 14.94 4.51
CA GLU A 10 0.18 14.40 4.53
C GLU A 10 0.05 13.21 3.60
N ALA A 11 -0.43 12.08 4.12
CA ALA A 11 -0.70 10.89 3.34
C ALA A 11 -2.12 10.94 2.76
N GLU A 12 -2.26 10.56 1.49
CA GLU A 12 -3.56 10.54 0.81
C GLU A 12 -4.51 9.52 1.42
N MET A 13 -3.99 8.37 1.85
CA MET A 13 -4.76 7.27 2.41
C MET A 13 -3.92 6.37 3.32
N CYS A 14 -4.54 5.85 4.39
CA CYS A 14 -3.99 4.81 5.24
C CYS A 14 -5.09 3.80 5.60
N GLY A 15 -5.04 2.61 5.03
CA GLY A 15 -6.04 1.56 5.27
C GLY A 15 -6.15 1.14 6.73
N ASN A 16 -5.04 1.13 7.48
CA ASN A 16 -5.06 0.86 8.92
C ASN A 16 -5.69 2.03 9.69
N GLY A 17 -5.28 3.25 9.39
CA GLY A 17 -5.78 4.46 10.07
C GLY A 17 -7.29 4.63 9.92
N ILE A 18 -7.84 4.43 8.72
CA ILE A 18 -9.29 4.56 8.51
C ILE A 18 -10.10 3.47 9.23
N ARG A 19 -9.54 2.24 9.34
CA ARG A 19 -10.17 1.18 10.15
C ARG A 19 -10.18 1.52 11.64
N CYS A 20 -9.08 2.05 12.15
CA CYS A 20 -9.00 2.52 13.54
C CYS A 20 -9.97 3.66 13.80
N LEU A 21 -10.06 4.64 12.88
CA LEU A 21 -11.00 5.75 12.99
C LEU A 21 -12.44 5.26 13.03
N ALA A 22 -12.85 4.40 12.08
CA ALA A 22 -14.23 3.89 12.03
C ALA A 22 -14.59 3.10 13.28
N LYS A 23 -13.68 2.28 13.79
CA LYS A 23 -13.85 1.57 15.06
C LYS A 23 -14.02 2.55 16.22
N HIS A 24 -13.16 3.56 16.31
CA HIS A 24 -13.21 4.57 17.36
C HIS A 24 -14.52 5.34 17.36
N LEU A 25 -14.99 5.79 16.18
CA LEU A 25 -16.25 6.54 16.06
C LEU A 25 -17.44 5.72 16.56
N TYR A 26 -17.48 4.42 16.27
CA TYR A 26 -18.55 3.54 16.72
C TYR A 26 -18.46 3.23 18.23
N GLU A 27 -17.28 2.86 18.73
CA GLU A 27 -17.07 2.50 20.15
C GLU A 27 -17.25 3.69 21.10
N LYS A 28 -17.06 4.92 20.61
CA LYS A 28 -17.27 6.17 21.36
C LYS A 28 -18.65 6.78 21.11
N GLU A 29 -19.53 6.03 20.45
CA GLU A 29 -20.93 6.42 20.22
C GLU A 29 -21.10 7.75 19.45
N TYR A 30 -20.06 8.18 18.68
CA TYR A 30 -20.20 9.30 17.74
C TYR A 30 -21.14 8.95 16.58
N THR A 31 -21.33 7.66 16.32
CA THR A 31 -22.29 7.11 15.35
C THR A 31 -22.69 5.70 15.74
N ASP A 32 -23.94 5.34 15.46
CA ASP A 32 -24.48 4.00 15.57
C ASP A 32 -24.43 3.20 14.25
N LYS A 33 -23.99 3.86 13.17
CA LYS A 33 -23.95 3.26 11.83
C LYS A 33 -22.82 2.26 11.70
N GLN A 34 -23.16 1.05 11.27
CA GLN A 34 -22.17 0.02 10.94
C GLN A 34 -21.57 0.20 9.55
N GLU A 35 -22.17 1.03 8.70
CA GLU A 35 -21.60 1.41 7.40
C GLU A 35 -21.53 2.93 7.33
N MET A 36 -20.36 3.44 6.99
CA MET A 36 -20.09 4.87 6.91
C MET A 36 -19.17 5.21 5.75
N THR A 37 -19.28 6.43 5.27
CA THR A 37 -18.36 7.02 4.29
C THR A 37 -17.43 7.99 4.97
N ILE A 38 -16.14 7.92 4.62
CA ILE A 38 -15.10 8.78 5.19
C ILE A 38 -14.37 9.46 4.04
N GLU A 39 -14.37 10.78 4.05
CA GLU A 39 -13.63 11.58 3.09
C GLU A 39 -12.13 11.55 3.42
N THR A 40 -11.31 11.32 2.39
CA THR A 40 -9.84 11.30 2.45
C THR A 40 -9.28 12.06 1.25
N LEU A 41 -7.98 12.36 1.22
CA LEU A 41 -7.34 12.93 0.01
C LEU A 41 -7.40 11.99 -1.19
N ALA A 42 -7.47 10.66 -0.96
CA ALA A 42 -7.70 9.65 -2.00
C ALA A 42 -9.20 9.45 -2.33
N GLY A 43 -10.06 10.43 -2.02
CA GLY A 43 -11.50 10.41 -2.24
C GLY A 43 -12.28 9.73 -1.12
N ILE A 44 -13.60 9.61 -1.35
CA ILE A 44 -14.52 9.01 -0.37
C ILE A 44 -14.32 7.50 -0.30
N LYS A 45 -14.16 6.98 0.91
CA LYS A 45 -14.02 5.54 1.19
C LYS A 45 -15.21 5.02 1.99
N THR A 46 -15.74 3.88 1.59
CA THR A 46 -16.80 3.20 2.34
C THR A 46 -16.18 2.20 3.29
N VAL A 47 -16.56 2.28 4.55
CA VAL A 47 -16.11 1.42 5.63
C VAL A 47 -17.31 0.70 6.22
N LYS A 48 -17.19 -0.61 6.45
CA LYS A 48 -18.22 -1.45 7.07
C LYS A 48 -17.67 -2.15 8.30
N LEU A 49 -18.36 -1.96 9.43
CA LEU A 49 -18.10 -2.67 10.68
C LEU A 49 -18.88 -3.98 10.69
N ILE A 50 -18.23 -5.06 11.06
CA ILE A 50 -18.89 -6.33 11.37
C ILE A 50 -18.95 -6.44 12.89
N VAL A 51 -20.17 -6.37 13.42
CA VAL A 51 -20.43 -6.33 14.87
C VAL A 51 -21.16 -7.60 15.28
N GLU A 52 -20.66 -8.29 16.30
CA GLU A 52 -21.28 -9.46 16.91
C GLU A 52 -21.26 -9.28 18.44
N ASN A 53 -22.37 -9.55 19.09
CA ASN A 53 -22.51 -9.41 20.56
C ASN A 53 -22.02 -8.03 21.08
N ASN A 54 -22.38 -6.98 20.39
CA ASN A 54 -21.96 -5.58 20.66
C ASN A 54 -20.43 -5.35 20.60
N LYS A 55 -19.68 -6.25 19.96
CA LYS A 55 -18.24 -6.08 19.74
C LYS A 55 -17.91 -6.01 18.27
N ILE A 56 -17.02 -5.13 17.90
CA ILE A 56 -16.53 -5.03 16.54
C ILE A 56 -15.53 -6.19 16.31
N MET A 57 -15.92 -7.15 15.48
CA MET A 57 -15.10 -8.30 15.11
C MET A 57 -14.11 -7.95 14.01
N THR A 58 -14.56 -7.18 13.02
CA THR A 58 -13.69 -6.75 11.92
C THR A 58 -14.19 -5.46 11.28
N VAL A 59 -13.30 -4.77 10.61
CA VAL A 59 -13.58 -3.56 9.83
C VAL A 59 -13.17 -3.80 8.38
N ARG A 60 -14.13 -3.73 7.47
CA ARG A 60 -13.91 -3.81 6.03
C ARG A 60 -13.87 -2.43 5.43
N ILE A 61 -12.92 -2.22 4.53
CA ILE A 61 -12.82 -0.97 3.77
C ILE A 61 -12.78 -1.29 2.27
N ASN A 62 -13.54 -0.52 1.50
CA ASN A 62 -13.44 -0.53 0.05
C ASN A 62 -12.33 0.45 -0.37
N MET A 63 -11.18 -0.09 -0.75
CA MET A 63 -10.03 0.70 -1.24
C MET A 63 -10.20 1.17 -2.69
N GLY A 64 -11.21 0.68 -3.40
CA GLY A 64 -11.39 0.90 -4.83
C GLY A 64 -10.53 -0.04 -5.68
N LYS A 65 -10.45 0.26 -6.97
CA LYS A 65 -9.62 -0.51 -7.91
C LYS A 65 -8.18 -0.01 -7.87
N PRO A 66 -7.18 -0.92 -7.83
CA PRO A 66 -5.78 -0.51 -7.93
C PRO A 66 -5.53 0.15 -9.28
N GLN A 67 -4.81 1.26 -9.26
CA GLN A 67 -4.32 1.91 -10.46
C GLN A 67 -3.00 1.26 -10.87
N THR A 68 -2.92 0.73 -12.07
CA THR A 68 -1.73 0.03 -12.60
C THR A 68 -1.20 0.63 -13.90
N VAL A 69 -1.92 1.60 -14.48
CA VAL A 69 -1.58 2.22 -15.76
C VAL A 69 -0.51 3.28 -15.56
N VAL A 70 0.63 3.16 -16.24
CA VAL A 70 1.82 4.01 -16.10
C VAL A 70 1.49 5.51 -16.14
N GLY A 71 0.72 5.96 -17.12
CA GLY A 71 0.40 7.39 -17.28
C GLY A 71 -0.49 8.01 -16.18
N LYS A 72 -0.98 7.18 -15.24
CA LYS A 72 -1.79 7.58 -14.09
C LYS A 72 -1.09 7.36 -12.74
N LEU A 73 0.14 6.91 -12.78
CA LEU A 73 0.93 6.61 -11.59
C LEU A 73 1.97 7.71 -11.36
N PRO A 74 2.28 8.07 -10.11
CA PRO A 74 3.32 9.04 -9.76
C PRO A 74 4.72 8.42 -9.89
N ILE A 75 5.07 8.00 -11.12
CA ILE A 75 6.34 7.34 -11.44
C ILE A 75 6.95 7.95 -12.70
N TYR A 76 8.26 8.16 -12.68
CA TYR A 76 9.04 8.60 -13.83
C TYR A 76 9.84 7.44 -14.41
N LEU A 77 9.32 6.81 -15.45
CA LEU A 77 10.01 5.75 -16.17
C LEU A 77 10.54 6.26 -17.51
N PRO A 78 11.78 5.89 -17.91
CA PRO A 78 12.22 6.02 -19.29
C PRO A 78 11.26 5.26 -20.22
N GLN A 79 10.94 5.81 -21.39
CA GLN A 79 10.00 5.21 -22.34
C GLN A 79 10.33 3.77 -22.76
N SER A 80 11.61 3.39 -22.65
CA SER A 80 12.08 2.03 -22.95
C SER A 80 11.66 0.96 -21.93
N ASN A 81 11.11 1.34 -20.79
CA ASN A 81 10.94 0.43 -19.66
C ASN A 81 9.50 0.00 -19.42
N TYR A 82 8.53 0.39 -20.27
CA TYR A 82 7.14 0.00 -20.08
C TYR A 82 6.36 -0.15 -21.37
N ASN A 83 5.37 -1.04 -21.32
CA ASN A 83 4.33 -1.16 -22.36
C ASN A 83 3.08 -0.43 -21.86
N MET A 84 2.62 0.60 -22.59
CA MET A 84 1.55 1.53 -22.15
C MET A 84 0.20 0.88 -21.86
N ASN A 85 -0.02 -0.35 -22.29
CA ASN A 85 -1.31 -1.05 -22.17
C ASN A 85 -1.37 -2.08 -21.02
N ASN A 86 -0.30 -2.24 -20.22
CA ASN A 86 -0.18 -3.29 -19.24
C ASN A 86 0.19 -2.79 -17.85
N ILE A 87 0.13 -3.71 -16.89
CA ILE A 87 0.63 -3.56 -15.53
C ILE A 87 2.05 -2.96 -15.56
N CYS A 88 2.26 -1.89 -14.81
CA CYS A 88 3.55 -1.22 -14.73
C CYS A 88 4.61 -2.13 -14.09
N LYS A 89 5.48 -2.69 -14.89
CA LYS A 89 6.63 -3.47 -14.45
C LYS A 89 7.89 -2.63 -14.50
N VAL A 90 8.70 -2.72 -13.45
CA VAL A 90 9.93 -1.95 -13.28
C VAL A 90 11.07 -2.88 -12.92
N MET A 91 12.21 -2.70 -13.60
CA MET A 91 13.45 -3.41 -13.25
C MET A 91 14.30 -2.55 -12.33
N PHE A 92 14.68 -3.10 -11.18
CA PHE A 92 15.56 -2.49 -10.21
C PHE A 92 16.91 -3.19 -10.19
N ARG A 93 17.97 -2.42 -10.28
CA ARG A 93 19.31 -2.92 -9.98
C ARG A 93 19.66 -2.59 -8.54
N VAL A 94 19.68 -3.63 -7.70
CA VAL A 94 19.94 -3.51 -6.28
C VAL A 94 21.20 -4.31 -5.96
N SER A 95 22.30 -3.61 -5.72
CA SER A 95 23.65 -4.21 -5.60
C SER A 95 24.00 -4.99 -6.88
N ASP A 96 24.20 -6.30 -6.78
CA ASP A 96 24.52 -7.24 -7.84
C ASP A 96 23.30 -7.96 -8.43
N LYS A 97 22.09 -7.65 -7.95
CA LYS A 97 20.85 -8.31 -8.36
C LYS A 97 19.95 -7.40 -9.17
N GLU A 98 19.29 -8.01 -10.14
CA GLU A 98 18.15 -7.41 -10.83
C GLU A 98 16.86 -7.98 -10.27
N LEU A 99 15.93 -7.09 -9.90
CA LEU A 99 14.64 -7.44 -9.34
C LEU A 99 13.54 -6.81 -10.20
N GLU A 100 12.58 -7.62 -10.64
CA GLU A 100 11.36 -7.12 -11.27
C GLU A 100 10.33 -6.80 -10.18
N GLY A 101 9.79 -5.58 -10.21
CA GLY A 101 8.67 -5.19 -9.38
C GLY A 101 7.48 -4.72 -10.21
N ILE A 102 6.28 -4.91 -9.66
CA ILE A 102 5.04 -4.35 -10.18
C ILE A 102 4.73 -3.10 -9.38
N PHE A 103 4.56 -1.97 -10.08
CA PHE A 103 4.17 -0.71 -9.46
C PHE A 103 2.67 -0.47 -9.60
N LEU A 104 2.02 -0.09 -8.51
CA LEU A 104 0.59 0.20 -8.46
C LEU A 104 0.27 1.26 -7.40
N SER A 105 -0.94 1.82 -7.45
CA SER A 105 -1.47 2.69 -6.40
C SER A 105 -2.86 2.24 -5.97
N VAL A 106 -3.12 2.29 -4.68
CA VAL A 106 -4.45 2.14 -4.04
C VAL A 106 -4.82 3.39 -3.23
N GLY A 107 -4.30 4.55 -3.66
CA GLY A 107 -4.36 5.83 -2.98
C GLY A 107 -3.00 6.22 -2.38
N ASN A 108 -2.06 5.30 -2.31
CA ASN A 108 -0.65 5.49 -2.05
C ASN A 108 0.16 4.54 -2.94
N PRO A 109 1.44 4.88 -3.26
CA PRO A 109 2.26 4.10 -4.18
C PRO A 109 2.81 2.83 -3.53
N HIS A 110 2.78 1.73 -4.27
CA HIS A 110 3.29 0.43 -3.88
C HIS A 110 4.15 -0.20 -4.97
N THR A 111 5.24 -0.85 -4.57
CA THR A 111 6.10 -1.67 -5.42
C THR A 111 6.14 -3.09 -4.89
N VAL A 112 5.52 -4.00 -5.60
CA VAL A 112 5.41 -5.41 -5.24
C VAL A 112 6.46 -6.22 -5.98
N ILE A 113 7.36 -6.89 -5.26
CA ILE A 113 8.47 -7.67 -5.80
C ILE A 113 8.29 -9.13 -5.45
N LYS A 114 8.13 -9.97 -6.49
CA LYS A 114 8.04 -11.41 -6.31
C LYS A 114 9.43 -11.98 -6.03
N VAL A 115 9.54 -12.77 -4.96
CA VAL A 115 10.76 -13.45 -4.54
C VAL A 115 10.50 -14.94 -4.26
N ARG A 116 11.54 -15.75 -4.30
CA ARG A 116 11.43 -17.20 -4.01
C ARG A 116 11.26 -17.47 -2.51
N ASN A 117 11.91 -16.69 -1.67
CA ASN A 117 11.86 -16.82 -0.22
C ASN A 117 12.03 -15.44 0.42
N VAL A 118 10.98 -14.93 1.06
CA VAL A 118 10.99 -13.60 1.69
C VAL A 118 11.98 -13.51 2.84
N LYS A 119 12.24 -14.63 3.55
CA LYS A 119 13.19 -14.66 4.68
C LYS A 119 14.65 -14.56 4.25
N ALA A 120 14.94 -14.87 2.97
CA ALA A 120 16.30 -14.81 2.43
C ALA A 120 16.66 -13.43 1.85
N ILE A 121 15.70 -12.48 1.85
CA ILE A 121 15.91 -11.14 1.33
C ILE A 121 16.33 -10.19 2.45
N PRO A 122 17.42 -9.41 2.30
CA PRO A 122 17.77 -8.35 3.24
C PRO A 122 16.86 -7.13 3.04
N ILE A 123 15.62 -7.26 3.54
CA ILE A 123 14.49 -6.36 3.26
C ILE A 123 14.80 -4.91 3.60
N THR A 124 15.39 -4.67 4.77
CA THR A 124 15.74 -3.32 5.20
C THR A 124 16.71 -2.64 4.22
N LYS A 125 17.69 -3.39 3.72
CA LYS A 125 18.66 -2.86 2.75
C LYS A 125 18.02 -2.66 1.38
N TYR A 126 17.38 -3.69 0.82
CA TYR A 126 16.83 -3.65 -0.52
C TYR A 126 15.60 -2.76 -0.60
N GLY A 127 14.73 -2.82 0.39
CA GLY A 127 13.55 -1.97 0.47
C GLY A 127 13.92 -0.50 0.51
N LYS A 128 14.92 -0.10 1.32
CA LYS A 128 15.39 1.29 1.39
C LYS A 128 15.97 1.79 0.06
N ILE A 129 16.69 0.95 -0.68
CA ILE A 129 17.21 1.31 -2.00
C ILE A 129 16.07 1.52 -2.99
N ILE A 130 15.08 0.61 -3.01
CA ILE A 130 13.96 0.66 -3.94
C ILE A 130 12.98 1.78 -3.59
N GLU A 131 12.68 1.98 -2.30
CA GLU A 131 11.84 3.09 -1.82
C GLU A 131 12.33 4.45 -2.33
N ASN A 132 13.64 4.65 -2.36
CA ASN A 132 14.27 5.89 -2.80
C ASN A 132 14.81 5.83 -4.24
N TYR A 133 14.33 4.88 -5.04
CA TYR A 133 14.81 4.75 -6.41
C TYR A 133 14.38 5.95 -7.25
N LYS A 134 15.23 6.37 -8.18
CA LYS A 134 15.04 7.58 -9.01
C LYS A 134 13.71 7.64 -9.77
N PHE A 135 13.02 6.51 -9.89
CA PHE A 135 11.71 6.45 -10.56
C PHE A 135 10.56 6.90 -9.66
N PHE A 136 10.77 7.02 -8.36
CA PHE A 136 9.73 7.32 -7.37
C PHE A 136 9.96 8.68 -6.71
N PRO A 137 9.49 9.80 -7.30
CA PRO A 137 9.69 11.14 -6.73
C PRO A 137 9.01 11.31 -5.37
N GLN A 138 7.92 10.59 -5.14
CA GLN A 138 7.17 10.57 -3.88
C GLN A 138 7.45 9.32 -3.04
N LYS A 139 8.57 8.62 -3.33
CA LYS A 139 8.89 7.31 -2.76
C LYS A 139 7.83 6.26 -3.10
N THR A 140 7.98 5.05 -2.55
CA THR A 140 7.01 3.94 -2.70
C THR A 140 7.09 3.03 -1.48
N ASN A 141 5.96 2.44 -1.11
CA ASN A 141 5.97 1.29 -0.20
C ASN A 141 6.55 0.10 -0.97
N VAL A 142 7.35 -0.71 -0.31
CA VAL A 142 8.01 -1.86 -0.94
C VAL A 142 7.57 -3.14 -0.24
N GLU A 143 6.93 -4.03 -1.00
CA GLU A 143 6.48 -5.32 -0.54
C GLU A 143 7.22 -6.44 -1.27
N PHE A 144 7.85 -7.34 -0.50
CA PHE A 144 8.43 -8.58 -1.02
C PHE A 144 7.42 -9.71 -0.81
N VAL A 145 7.09 -10.42 -1.89
CA VAL A 145 6.03 -11.43 -1.90
C VAL A 145 6.57 -12.77 -2.34
N GLU A 146 6.36 -13.78 -1.51
CA GLU A 146 6.57 -15.19 -1.81
C GLU A 146 5.22 -15.85 -2.05
N ILE A 147 5.02 -16.42 -3.25
CA ILE A 147 3.81 -17.17 -3.57
C ILE A 147 3.99 -18.59 -3.04
N ILE A 148 3.13 -19.00 -2.12
CA ILE A 148 3.15 -20.34 -1.55
C ILE A 148 2.32 -21.27 -2.43
N ASP A 149 1.09 -20.86 -2.74
CA ASP A 149 0.15 -21.56 -3.61
C ASP A 149 -0.86 -20.56 -4.21
N GLU A 150 -1.91 -21.06 -4.87
CA GLU A 150 -2.93 -20.23 -5.53
C GLU A 150 -3.74 -19.36 -4.56
N LYS A 151 -3.77 -19.69 -3.26
CA LYS A 151 -4.58 -18.99 -2.24
C LYS A 151 -3.73 -18.31 -1.18
N ASN A 152 -2.45 -18.67 -1.07
CA ASN A 152 -1.58 -18.25 0.02
C ASN A 152 -0.32 -17.56 -0.49
N ILE A 153 -0.02 -16.43 0.12
CA ILE A 153 1.23 -15.69 -0.09
C ILE A 153 1.86 -15.32 1.26
N LYS A 154 3.17 -15.19 1.28
CA LYS A 154 3.87 -14.51 2.39
C LYS A 154 4.32 -13.14 1.91
N ILE A 155 4.09 -12.12 2.74
CA ILE A 155 4.48 -10.75 2.45
C ILE A 155 5.38 -10.25 3.56
N MET A 156 6.45 -9.56 3.16
CA MET A 156 7.25 -8.76 4.07
C MET A 156 7.43 -7.37 3.48
N CYS A 157 7.11 -6.34 4.27
CA CYS A 157 7.15 -4.96 3.86
C CYS A 157 8.39 -4.28 4.39
N ASN A 158 8.98 -3.38 3.58
CA ASN A 158 9.91 -2.41 4.10
C ASN A 158 9.12 -1.29 4.79
N THR A 159 9.08 -1.31 6.10
CA THR A 159 8.36 -0.32 6.92
C THR A 159 9.18 0.95 7.16
N GLY A 160 10.06 1.32 6.24
CA GLY A 160 10.92 2.50 6.38
C GLY A 160 10.16 3.81 6.57
N MET A 161 8.93 3.90 6.08
CA MET A 161 8.06 5.07 6.29
C MET A 161 7.12 4.96 7.50
N TYR A 162 6.88 3.76 8.00
CA TYR A 162 6.00 3.53 9.15
C TYR A 162 6.77 2.75 10.20
N GLY A 163 7.39 3.50 11.09
CA GLY A 163 8.06 2.94 12.24
C GLY A 163 7.12 2.01 13.01
N ARG A 164 7.70 0.93 13.41
CA ARG A 164 7.41 -0.05 14.46
C ARG A 164 6.02 -0.02 15.08
#